data_8d3d54f0870e79996ada4443906133a1
#
_entry.id   8d3d54f0870e79996ada4443906133a1
#
_cell.length_a   1.000
_cell.length_b   1.000
_cell.length_c   1.000
_cell.angle_alpha   90.00
_cell.angle_beta   90.00
_cell.angle_gamma   90.00
#
_symmetry.space_group_name_H-M   'P 1'
#
loop_
_entity.id
_entity.type
_entity.pdbx_description
1 polymer ?
#
loop_
_entity_poly.entity_id
_entity_poly.type
_entity_poly.pdbx_seq_one_letter_code
_entity_poly.pdbx_strand_id
1 'polypeptide(L)'
;MTSLTDPLQAIHEKPVQSPAAPVEAGFAATFLAETITILQQLDIAEIERMATALSHVRAGGGRLFILGVGGSAGHAGHAVNDFRKLCGFEAYAPTDNVSELTARANDEGWETCFAGWLEGSRINSRDAVLVFSVGGGNRDKNVSVNIVRALETADHAGAHIFGIVGRDGGFTREVAEACVIVPPLASDRITPHTEGLCAVLWHLLVSHPVLQRAATKWESVR
;
A
#
# COMPACT_ATOMS: atom_id res chain seq x y z
N MET A 1 62.95 -17.52 -12.30
CA MET A 1 62.10 -17.81 -11.12
C MET A 1 61.35 -16.53 -10.83
N THR A 2 60.19 -16.35 -11.42
CA THR A 2 59.28 -15.20 -11.22
C THR A 2 58.22 -15.60 -10.19
N SER A 3 58.26 -14.93 -9.04
CA SER A 3 57.31 -15.11 -7.95
C SER A 3 55.94 -14.61 -8.40
N LEU A 4 54.98 -15.50 -8.48
CA LEU A 4 53.53 -15.17 -8.62
C LEU A 4 53.04 -14.70 -7.26
N THR A 5 52.76 -13.41 -7.13
CA THR A 5 52.04 -12.85 -5.98
C THR A 5 50.56 -13.22 -6.09
N ASP A 6 50.06 -13.81 -5.02
CA ASP A 6 48.68 -14.27 -4.85
C ASP A 6 47.69 -13.08 -4.93
N PRO A 7 46.67 -13.09 -5.85
CA PRO A 7 45.72 -11.99 -6.00
C PRO A 7 44.63 -11.94 -4.90
N LEU A 8 44.68 -12.82 -3.91
CA LEU A 8 43.62 -12.89 -2.85
C LEU A 8 43.92 -12.08 -1.59
N GLN A 9 45.05 -11.32 -1.51
CA GLN A 9 45.39 -10.53 -0.32
C GLN A 9 44.95 -9.06 -0.34
N ALA A 10 44.06 -8.63 -1.24
CA ALA A 10 43.52 -7.27 -1.25
C ALA A 10 42.03 -7.23 -0.91
N ILE A 11 41.63 -7.96 0.11
CA ILE A 11 40.34 -7.63 0.79
C ILE A 11 40.65 -6.42 1.68
N HIS A 12 40.40 -5.22 1.17
CA HIS A 12 40.40 -4.02 1.98
C HIS A 12 39.41 -4.21 3.12
N GLU A 13 39.92 -4.39 4.32
CA GLU A 13 39.12 -4.24 5.55
C GLU A 13 38.53 -2.82 5.49
N LYS A 14 37.21 -2.75 5.26
CA LYS A 14 36.50 -1.50 5.46
C LYS A 14 36.71 -1.10 6.92
N PRO A 15 37.13 0.15 7.19
CA PRO A 15 37.28 0.59 8.56
C PRO A 15 35.95 0.30 9.31
N VAL A 16 36.04 -0.43 10.41
CA VAL A 16 34.91 -0.65 11.33
C VAL A 16 34.48 0.75 11.74
N GLN A 17 33.30 1.17 11.26
CA GLN A 17 32.72 2.43 11.70
C GLN A 17 32.58 2.37 13.21
N SER A 18 33.13 3.37 13.90
CA SER A 18 32.87 3.58 15.34
C SER A 18 31.37 3.38 15.59
N PRO A 19 30.98 2.69 16.68
CA PRO A 19 29.58 2.54 17.01
C PRO A 19 28.92 3.93 17.01
N ALA A 20 27.82 4.05 16.28
CA ALA A 20 27.02 5.26 16.25
C ALA A 20 26.79 5.75 17.69
N ALA A 21 26.79 7.06 17.90
CA ALA A 21 26.47 7.66 19.19
C ALA A 21 25.25 6.94 19.78
N PRO A 22 25.22 6.70 21.12
CA PRO A 22 24.11 5.98 21.74
C PRO A 22 22.80 6.64 21.29
N VAL A 23 21.94 5.84 20.65
CA VAL A 23 20.57 6.24 20.29
C VAL A 23 19.93 6.76 21.58
N GLU A 24 19.32 7.95 21.54
CA GLU A 24 18.65 8.52 22.70
C GLU A 24 17.83 7.44 23.39
N ALA A 25 18.11 7.24 24.68
CA ALA A 25 17.42 6.23 25.49
C ALA A 25 15.93 6.56 25.46
N GLY A 26 15.14 5.78 24.69
CA GLY A 26 13.70 6.04 24.57
C GLY A 26 13.13 6.10 23.15
N PHE A 27 13.93 6.05 22.06
CA PHE A 27 13.38 6.11 20.70
C PHE A 27 12.29 5.06 20.44
N ALA A 28 12.52 3.79 20.81
CA ALA A 28 11.53 2.74 20.64
C ALA A 28 10.26 3.03 21.47
N ALA A 29 10.41 3.52 22.69
CA ALA A 29 9.28 3.91 23.53
C ALA A 29 8.48 5.06 22.90
N THR A 30 9.16 6.07 22.38
CA THR A 30 8.53 7.20 21.66
C THR A 30 7.77 6.71 20.45
N PHE A 31 8.39 5.90 19.59
CA PHE A 31 7.76 5.36 18.38
C PHE A 31 6.49 4.55 18.71
N LEU A 32 6.55 3.69 19.72
CA LEU A 32 5.40 2.89 20.14
C LEU A 32 4.28 3.76 20.76
N ALA A 33 4.63 4.76 21.55
CA ALA A 33 3.65 5.71 22.10
C ALA A 33 2.94 6.51 20.99
N GLU A 34 3.68 6.97 19.97
CA GLU A 34 3.13 7.59 18.78
C GLU A 34 2.16 6.64 18.04
N THR A 35 2.57 5.39 17.84
CA THR A 35 1.72 4.37 17.20
C THR A 35 0.40 4.19 17.95
N ILE A 36 0.43 4.09 19.29
CA ILE A 36 -0.76 3.99 20.13
C ILE A 36 -1.66 5.23 19.95
N THR A 37 -1.05 6.41 19.98
CA THR A 37 -1.79 7.68 19.81
C THR A 37 -2.46 7.76 18.43
N ILE A 38 -1.77 7.35 17.37
CA ILE A 38 -2.35 7.33 16.01
C ILE A 38 -3.52 6.34 15.93
N LEU A 39 -3.36 5.13 16.50
CA LEU A 39 -4.44 4.13 16.54
C LEU A 39 -5.69 4.66 17.23
N GLN A 40 -5.54 5.42 18.32
CA GLN A 40 -6.66 6.02 19.06
C GLN A 40 -7.37 7.15 18.29
N GLN A 41 -6.72 7.73 17.30
CA GLN A 41 -7.24 8.82 16.47
C GLN A 41 -7.81 8.35 15.13
N LEU A 42 -7.74 7.05 14.82
CA LEU A 42 -8.33 6.51 13.60
C LEU A 42 -9.85 6.70 13.61
N ASP A 43 -10.39 7.09 12.46
CA ASP A 43 -11.84 7.18 12.26
C ASP A 43 -12.44 5.78 12.08
N ILE A 44 -12.98 5.23 13.15
CA ILE A 44 -13.60 3.90 13.15
C ILE A 44 -14.82 3.87 12.23
N ALA A 45 -15.63 4.93 12.18
CA ALA A 45 -16.81 4.98 11.33
C ALA A 45 -16.43 4.90 9.84
N GLU A 46 -15.32 5.51 9.47
CA GLU A 46 -14.78 5.44 8.11
C GLU A 46 -14.29 4.03 7.74
N ILE A 47 -13.69 3.31 8.69
CA ILE A 47 -13.26 1.91 8.50
C ILE A 47 -14.49 1.02 8.28
N GLU A 48 -15.53 1.17 9.11
CA GLU A 48 -16.77 0.41 8.98
C GLU A 48 -17.49 0.70 7.65
N ARG A 49 -17.50 1.98 7.22
CA ARG A 49 -18.05 2.39 5.93
C ARG A 49 -17.31 1.73 4.78
N MET A 50 -15.98 1.73 4.81
CA MET A 50 -15.15 1.07 3.80
C MET A 50 -15.40 -0.44 3.76
N ALA A 51 -15.45 -1.12 4.90
CA ALA A 51 -15.73 -2.56 4.96
C ALA A 51 -17.08 -2.91 4.35
N THR A 52 -18.10 -2.11 4.67
CA THR A 52 -19.47 -2.28 4.15
C THR A 52 -19.52 -2.05 2.64
N ALA A 53 -18.93 -0.97 2.14
CA ALA A 53 -18.89 -0.65 0.72
C ALA A 53 -18.14 -1.72 -0.09
N LEU A 54 -16.98 -2.17 0.37
CA LEU A 54 -16.26 -3.28 -0.25
C LEU A 54 -17.09 -4.56 -0.30
N SER A 55 -17.89 -4.84 0.75
CA SER A 55 -18.75 -6.01 0.74
C SER A 55 -19.84 -5.95 -0.34
N HIS A 56 -20.34 -4.75 -0.64
CA HIS A 56 -21.32 -4.51 -1.72
C HIS A 56 -20.67 -4.69 -3.11
N VAL A 57 -19.46 -4.16 -3.31
CA VAL A 57 -18.68 -4.39 -4.55
C VAL A 57 -18.53 -5.88 -4.82
N ARG A 58 -18.09 -6.65 -3.83
CA ARG A 58 -17.97 -8.09 -3.96
C ARG A 58 -19.31 -8.78 -4.26
N ALA A 59 -20.37 -8.40 -3.55
CA ALA A 59 -21.71 -8.97 -3.75
C ALA A 59 -22.24 -8.68 -5.16
N GLY A 60 -21.88 -7.53 -5.74
CA GLY A 60 -22.17 -7.15 -7.12
C GLY A 60 -21.30 -7.85 -8.17
N GLY A 61 -20.38 -8.73 -7.76
CA GLY A 61 -19.43 -9.41 -8.66
C GLY A 61 -18.35 -8.48 -9.22
N GLY A 62 -18.08 -7.37 -8.55
CA GLY A 62 -16.99 -6.44 -8.88
C GLY A 62 -15.63 -6.97 -8.44
N ARG A 63 -14.59 -6.54 -9.13
CA ARG A 63 -13.18 -6.85 -8.86
C ARG A 63 -12.57 -5.76 -7.96
N LEU A 64 -11.49 -6.13 -7.27
CA LEU A 64 -10.73 -5.20 -6.42
C LEU A 64 -9.32 -5.01 -6.99
N PHE A 65 -9.00 -3.79 -7.38
CA PHE A 65 -7.68 -3.37 -7.85
C PHE A 65 -6.95 -2.63 -6.73
N ILE A 66 -5.84 -3.17 -6.23
CA ILE A 66 -5.11 -2.57 -5.10
C ILE A 66 -3.85 -1.90 -5.63
N LEU A 67 -3.75 -0.59 -5.42
CA LEU A 67 -2.65 0.24 -5.92
C LEU A 67 -1.74 0.68 -4.80
N GLY A 68 -0.44 0.67 -5.05
CA GLY A 68 0.58 1.20 -4.15
C GLY A 68 1.91 1.41 -4.86
N VAL A 69 2.78 2.21 -4.27
CA VAL A 69 4.14 2.48 -4.77
C VAL A 69 5.14 2.20 -3.65
N GLY A 70 6.29 1.61 -3.97
CA GLY A 70 7.32 1.29 -2.98
C GLY A 70 6.84 0.30 -1.93
N GLY A 71 6.96 0.61 -0.63
CA GLY A 71 6.47 -0.23 0.47
C GLY A 71 4.97 -0.49 0.39
N SER A 72 4.21 0.51 -0.04
CA SER A 72 2.77 0.37 -0.28
C SER A 72 2.44 -0.62 -1.41
N ALA A 73 3.30 -0.79 -2.42
CA ALA A 73 3.14 -1.84 -3.43
C ALA A 73 3.35 -3.25 -2.84
N GLY A 74 4.31 -3.38 -1.92
CA GLY A 74 4.50 -4.63 -1.17
C GLY A 74 3.26 -4.99 -0.35
N HIS A 75 2.65 -4.02 0.32
CA HIS A 75 1.37 -4.19 1.00
C HIS A 75 0.24 -4.56 0.06
N ALA A 76 0.16 -3.92 -1.12
CA ALA A 76 -0.87 -4.21 -2.13
C ALA A 76 -0.83 -5.68 -2.59
N GLY A 77 0.35 -6.19 -2.94
CA GLY A 77 0.51 -7.60 -3.34
C GLY A 77 0.14 -8.58 -2.23
N HIS A 78 0.50 -8.28 -0.95
CA HIS A 78 0.07 -9.11 0.18
C HIS A 78 -1.44 -9.03 0.40
N ALA A 79 -2.01 -7.82 0.39
CA ALA A 79 -3.46 -7.63 0.55
C ALA A 79 -4.27 -8.34 -0.56
N VAL A 80 -3.81 -8.31 -1.81
CA VAL A 80 -4.42 -9.08 -2.92
C VAL A 80 -4.58 -10.56 -2.56
N ASN A 81 -3.52 -11.19 -2.04
CA ASN A 81 -3.59 -12.59 -1.61
C ASN A 81 -4.69 -12.81 -0.57
N ASP A 82 -4.77 -11.95 0.44
CA ASP A 82 -5.69 -12.12 1.55
C ASP A 82 -7.13 -11.78 1.18
N PHE A 83 -7.37 -10.73 0.41
CA PHE A 83 -8.70 -10.44 -0.13
C PHE A 83 -9.22 -11.59 -1.01
N ARG A 84 -8.35 -12.22 -1.81
CA ARG A 84 -8.73 -13.39 -2.61
C ARG A 84 -9.03 -14.59 -1.72
N LYS A 85 -8.13 -14.92 -0.82
CA LYS A 85 -8.15 -16.15 -0.01
C LYS A 85 -9.20 -16.10 1.10
N LEU A 86 -9.33 -14.96 1.79
CA LEU A 86 -10.17 -14.83 2.98
C LEU A 86 -11.54 -14.19 2.68
N CYS A 87 -11.58 -13.25 1.74
CA CYS A 87 -12.78 -12.48 1.44
C CYS A 87 -13.51 -12.94 0.17
N GLY A 88 -12.90 -13.82 -0.64
CA GLY A 88 -13.48 -14.29 -1.89
C GLY A 88 -13.61 -13.21 -2.96
N PHE A 89 -12.74 -12.20 -2.94
CA PHE A 89 -12.63 -11.22 -4.02
C PHE A 89 -11.85 -11.75 -5.21
N GLU A 90 -12.22 -11.34 -6.39
CA GLU A 90 -11.34 -11.30 -7.54
C GLU A 90 -10.48 -10.03 -7.42
N ALA A 91 -9.24 -10.16 -6.92
CA ALA A 91 -8.38 -9.03 -6.60
C ALA A 91 -7.03 -9.11 -7.33
N TYR A 92 -6.45 -7.94 -7.67
CA TYR A 92 -5.22 -7.79 -8.44
C TYR A 92 -4.45 -6.54 -8.02
N ALA A 93 -3.12 -6.56 -8.24
CA ALA A 93 -2.27 -5.39 -8.16
C ALA A 93 -1.45 -5.22 -9.46
N PRO A 94 -1.15 -3.99 -9.91
CA PRO A 94 -0.35 -3.77 -11.12
C PRO A 94 1.07 -4.30 -11.00
N THR A 95 1.55 -4.53 -9.80
CA THR A 95 2.88 -5.05 -9.49
C THR A 95 2.96 -6.58 -9.52
N ASP A 96 1.84 -7.29 -9.69
CA ASP A 96 1.80 -8.77 -9.75
C ASP A 96 2.40 -9.29 -11.07
N ASN A 97 2.36 -8.48 -12.15
CA ASN A 97 2.99 -8.79 -13.42
C ASN A 97 4.14 -7.81 -13.69
N VAL A 98 5.35 -8.19 -13.29
CA VAL A 98 6.55 -7.37 -13.47
C VAL A 98 6.84 -7.05 -14.95
N SER A 99 6.50 -7.97 -15.87
CA SER A 99 6.73 -7.76 -17.31
C SER A 99 5.85 -6.63 -17.85
N GLU A 100 4.55 -6.63 -17.52
CA GLU A 100 3.65 -5.56 -17.94
C GLU A 100 4.01 -4.22 -17.29
N LEU A 101 4.29 -4.21 -15.99
CA LEU A 101 4.67 -2.99 -15.27
C LEU A 101 5.92 -2.35 -15.88
N THR A 102 6.97 -3.15 -16.14
CA THR A 102 8.22 -2.63 -16.68
C THR A 102 8.10 -2.20 -18.13
N ALA A 103 7.33 -2.91 -18.96
CA ALA A 103 7.05 -2.51 -20.33
C ALA A 103 6.31 -1.17 -20.37
N ARG A 104 5.20 -1.03 -19.63
CA ARG A 104 4.43 0.21 -19.57
C ARG A 104 5.27 1.38 -19.04
N ALA A 105 6.07 1.15 -17.98
CA ALA A 105 6.94 2.19 -17.44
C ALA A 105 8.01 2.66 -18.44
N ASN A 106 8.55 1.74 -19.26
CA ASN A 106 9.55 2.04 -20.26
C ASN A 106 8.97 2.72 -21.50
N ASP A 107 7.82 2.27 -21.98
CA ASP A 107 7.27 2.63 -23.28
C ASP A 107 6.28 3.81 -23.17
N GLU A 108 5.52 3.88 -22.09
CA GLU A 108 4.41 4.85 -21.90
C GLU A 108 4.70 5.84 -20.74
N GLY A 109 5.72 5.60 -19.93
CA GLY A 109 6.10 6.43 -18.78
C GLY A 109 5.52 5.94 -17.45
N TRP A 110 6.25 6.23 -16.37
CA TRP A 110 5.87 5.82 -15.02
C TRP A 110 4.54 6.42 -14.56
N GLU A 111 4.23 7.63 -14.97
CA GLU A 111 3.01 8.35 -14.59
C GLU A 111 1.72 7.72 -15.14
N THR A 112 1.79 6.97 -16.23
CA THR A 112 0.63 6.37 -16.91
C THR A 112 0.50 4.87 -16.67
N CYS A 113 1.52 4.23 -16.13
CA CYS A 113 1.60 2.76 -16.06
C CYS A 113 0.42 2.10 -15.33
N PHE A 114 -0.10 2.70 -14.26
CA PHE A 114 -1.24 2.16 -13.52
C PHE A 114 -2.58 2.46 -14.22
N ALA A 115 -2.70 3.62 -14.84
CA ALA A 115 -3.87 3.97 -15.65
C ALA A 115 -4.03 3.01 -16.83
N GLY A 116 -2.98 2.85 -17.64
CA GLY A 116 -2.99 1.92 -18.76
C GLY A 116 -3.20 0.45 -18.35
N TRP A 117 -2.72 0.06 -17.15
CA TRP A 117 -2.98 -1.27 -16.60
C TRP A 117 -4.47 -1.45 -16.24
N LEU A 118 -5.13 -0.46 -15.63
CA LEU A 118 -6.57 -0.48 -15.34
C LEU A 118 -7.40 -0.51 -16.64
N GLU A 119 -7.01 0.26 -17.66
CA GLU A 119 -7.66 0.24 -18.98
C GLU A 119 -7.54 -1.15 -19.64
N GLY A 120 -6.33 -1.73 -19.64
CA GLY A 120 -6.08 -3.10 -20.11
C GLY A 120 -6.88 -4.15 -19.36
N SER A 121 -7.11 -3.93 -18.07
CA SER A 121 -7.98 -4.73 -17.22
C SER A 121 -9.48 -4.47 -17.45
N ARG A 122 -9.84 -3.52 -18.31
CA ARG A 122 -11.22 -3.12 -18.61
C ARG A 122 -12.00 -2.80 -17.34
N ILE A 123 -11.43 -1.91 -16.50
CA ILE A 123 -12.09 -1.43 -15.30
C ILE A 123 -13.47 -0.85 -15.63
N ASN A 124 -14.44 -1.08 -14.77
CA ASN A 124 -15.82 -0.64 -15.00
C ASN A 124 -16.54 -0.31 -13.67
N SER A 125 -17.77 0.18 -13.75
CA SER A 125 -18.55 0.68 -12.62
C SER A 125 -18.91 -0.36 -11.54
N ARG A 126 -18.65 -1.63 -11.74
CA ARG A 126 -18.83 -2.65 -10.69
C ARG A 126 -17.58 -2.87 -9.86
N ASP A 127 -16.43 -2.44 -10.39
CA ASP A 127 -15.12 -2.69 -9.80
C ASP A 127 -14.78 -1.65 -8.73
N ALA A 128 -13.76 -1.93 -7.95
CA ALA A 128 -13.20 -1.01 -6.97
C ALA A 128 -11.69 -0.86 -7.11
N VAL A 129 -11.20 0.33 -6.82
CA VAL A 129 -9.79 0.63 -6.61
C VAL A 129 -9.56 0.93 -5.14
N LEU A 130 -8.60 0.27 -4.51
CA LEU A 130 -8.13 0.54 -3.15
C LEU A 130 -6.69 1.03 -3.20
N VAL A 131 -6.45 2.24 -2.73
CA VAL A 131 -5.13 2.87 -2.73
C VAL A 131 -4.45 2.74 -1.37
N PHE A 132 -3.21 2.26 -1.38
CA PHE A 132 -2.28 2.37 -0.26
C PHE A 132 -1.22 3.40 -0.59
N SER A 133 -1.14 4.48 0.19
CA SER A 133 -0.18 5.55 -0.10
C SER A 133 0.10 6.41 1.12
N VAL A 134 1.36 6.82 1.30
CA VAL A 134 1.71 7.77 2.36
C VAL A 134 1.11 9.16 2.13
N GLY A 135 0.98 9.59 0.87
CA GLY A 135 0.51 10.94 0.54
C GLY A 135 -0.77 11.00 -0.31
N GLY A 136 -1.30 9.85 -0.75
CA GLY A 136 -2.53 9.79 -1.53
C GLY A 136 -2.46 10.34 -2.97
N GLY A 137 -1.28 10.74 -3.44
CA GLY A 137 -1.07 11.42 -4.73
C GLY A 137 -1.34 12.93 -4.67
N ASN A 138 -0.64 13.70 -5.49
CA ASN A 138 -0.84 15.15 -5.57
C ASN A 138 -0.57 15.64 -7.00
N ARG A 139 -1.59 16.24 -7.63
CA ARG A 139 -1.53 16.77 -9.00
C ARG A 139 -0.57 17.95 -9.10
N ASP A 140 -0.70 18.91 -8.20
CA ASP A 140 -0.01 20.19 -8.28
C ASP A 140 1.50 20.05 -8.02
N LYS A 141 1.85 19.14 -7.10
CA LYS A 141 3.23 18.87 -6.70
C LYS A 141 3.88 17.75 -7.51
N ASN A 142 3.16 17.15 -8.45
CA ASN A 142 3.65 16.04 -9.28
C ASN A 142 4.18 14.86 -8.45
N VAL A 143 3.46 14.49 -7.37
CA VAL A 143 3.83 13.38 -6.47
C VAL A 143 2.89 12.21 -6.69
N SER A 144 3.45 11.01 -6.89
CA SER A 144 2.70 9.77 -7.15
C SER A 144 1.65 9.95 -8.26
N VAL A 145 2.04 10.57 -9.36
CA VAL A 145 1.15 10.90 -10.50
C VAL A 145 0.55 9.65 -11.11
N ASN A 146 1.23 8.52 -11.07
CA ASN A 146 0.69 7.23 -11.49
C ASN A 146 -0.57 6.83 -10.69
N ILE A 147 -0.62 7.13 -9.37
CA ILE A 147 -1.84 6.94 -8.57
C ILE A 147 -2.91 7.94 -9.01
N VAL A 148 -2.56 9.21 -9.18
CA VAL A 148 -3.50 10.25 -9.63
C VAL A 148 -4.15 9.84 -10.96
N ARG A 149 -3.35 9.48 -11.96
CA ARG A 149 -3.86 9.07 -13.28
C ARG A 149 -4.73 7.81 -13.22
N ALA A 150 -4.33 6.84 -12.39
CA ALA A 150 -5.13 5.63 -12.17
C ALA A 150 -6.50 5.96 -11.54
N LEU A 151 -6.54 6.88 -10.59
CA LEU A 151 -7.80 7.30 -9.97
C LEU A 151 -8.68 8.10 -10.92
N GLU A 152 -8.10 8.94 -11.80
CA GLU A 152 -8.84 9.61 -12.88
C GLU A 152 -9.47 8.58 -13.84
N THR A 153 -8.73 7.54 -14.20
CA THR A 153 -9.24 6.43 -15.03
C THR A 153 -10.36 5.66 -14.32
N ALA A 154 -10.20 5.38 -13.03
CA ALA A 154 -11.21 4.68 -12.24
C ALA A 154 -12.50 5.50 -12.10
N ASP A 155 -12.40 6.78 -11.79
CA ASP A 155 -13.52 7.72 -11.69
C ASP A 155 -14.26 7.83 -13.03
N HIS A 156 -13.54 7.99 -14.14
CA HIS A 156 -14.14 8.01 -15.47
C HIS A 156 -14.88 6.71 -15.83
N ALA A 157 -14.40 5.57 -15.36
CA ALA A 157 -15.06 4.28 -15.52
C ALA A 157 -16.26 4.08 -14.58
N GLY A 158 -16.49 5.01 -13.66
CA GLY A 158 -17.52 4.93 -12.61
C GLY A 158 -17.23 3.88 -11.54
N ALA A 159 -15.97 3.45 -11.40
CA ALA A 159 -15.57 2.47 -10.41
C ALA A 159 -15.53 3.08 -9.00
N HIS A 160 -15.75 2.25 -7.99
CA HIS A 160 -15.63 2.65 -6.60
C HIS A 160 -14.17 2.94 -6.25
N ILE A 161 -13.93 3.97 -5.45
CA ILE A 161 -12.58 4.37 -5.03
C ILE A 161 -12.50 4.37 -3.51
N PHE A 162 -11.47 3.70 -2.98
CA PHE A 162 -11.17 3.62 -1.55
C PHE A 162 -9.69 3.94 -1.30
N GLY A 163 -9.37 4.39 -0.09
CA GLY A 163 -7.99 4.67 0.29
C GLY A 163 -7.66 4.36 1.74
N ILE A 164 -6.44 3.86 1.98
CA ILE A 164 -5.77 3.87 3.28
C ILE A 164 -4.50 4.69 3.07
N VAL A 165 -4.51 5.92 3.56
CA VAL A 165 -3.50 6.92 3.22
C VAL A 165 -3.07 7.72 4.45
N GLY A 166 -1.92 8.36 4.38
CA GLY A 166 -1.44 9.26 5.42
C GLY A 166 -1.56 10.74 5.04
N ARG A 167 -0.85 11.59 5.79
CA ARG A 167 -0.84 13.05 5.61
C ARG A 167 -2.26 13.65 5.61
N ASP A 168 -2.57 14.43 4.62
CA ASP A 168 -3.90 15.02 4.36
C ASP A 168 -4.81 14.14 3.47
N GLY A 169 -4.27 13.01 3.00
CA GLY A 169 -4.97 12.07 2.13
C GLY A 169 -4.80 12.34 0.64
N GLY A 170 -4.32 13.52 0.27
CA GLY A 170 -4.06 13.93 -1.12
C GLY A 170 -5.24 13.71 -2.05
N PHE A 171 -4.95 13.49 -3.33
CA PHE A 171 -5.96 13.29 -4.36
C PHE A 171 -6.86 12.06 -4.10
N THR A 172 -6.32 11.01 -3.45
CA THR A 172 -7.12 9.84 -3.09
C THR A 172 -8.31 10.22 -2.22
N ARG A 173 -8.09 11.07 -1.19
CA ARG A 173 -9.18 11.54 -0.31
C ARG A 173 -10.24 12.36 -1.05
N GLU A 174 -9.81 13.14 -2.04
CA GLU A 174 -10.72 14.02 -2.80
C GLU A 174 -11.76 13.24 -3.61
N VAL A 175 -11.39 12.05 -4.11
CA VAL A 175 -12.21 11.25 -5.02
C VAL A 175 -12.75 9.96 -4.42
N ALA A 176 -12.29 9.56 -3.23
CA ALA A 176 -12.69 8.31 -2.61
C ALA A 176 -14.10 8.35 -2.01
N GLU A 177 -14.83 7.28 -2.17
CA GLU A 177 -16.09 7.00 -1.47
C GLU A 177 -15.86 6.79 0.04
N ALA A 178 -14.77 6.08 0.40
CA ALA A 178 -14.29 5.97 1.77
C ALA A 178 -12.76 6.02 1.82
N CYS A 179 -12.21 6.81 2.75
CA CYS A 179 -10.77 7.04 2.84
C CYS A 179 -10.31 7.11 4.30
N VAL A 180 -9.67 6.05 4.76
CA VAL A 180 -9.08 6.00 6.11
C VAL A 180 -7.77 6.77 6.10
N ILE A 181 -7.70 7.85 6.88
CA ILE A 181 -6.50 8.67 7.05
C ILE A 181 -5.73 8.20 8.27
N VAL A 182 -4.46 7.82 8.08
CA VAL A 182 -3.52 7.61 9.17
C VAL A 182 -3.01 8.97 9.64
N PRO A 183 -3.36 9.42 10.85
CA PRO A 183 -3.02 10.77 11.31
C PRO A 183 -1.51 11.03 11.32
N PRO A 184 -1.03 12.15 10.75
CA PRO A 184 0.38 12.53 10.79
C PRO A 184 0.74 13.12 12.16
N LEU A 185 1.36 12.34 13.05
CA LEU A 185 1.72 12.80 14.39
C LEU A 185 3.13 13.42 14.43
N ALA A 186 4.11 12.77 13.81
CA ALA A 186 5.50 13.20 13.77
C ALA A 186 5.97 13.34 12.33
N SER A 187 6.43 14.54 11.94
CA SER A 187 6.72 14.86 10.53
C SER A 187 7.80 14.00 9.89
N ASP A 188 8.78 13.54 10.67
CA ASP A 188 9.89 12.70 10.24
C ASP A 188 9.57 11.19 10.27
N ARG A 189 8.44 10.81 10.85
CA ARG A 189 7.97 9.42 10.97
C ARG A 189 6.61 9.14 10.33
N ILE A 190 6.11 10.04 9.50
CA ILE A 190 4.84 9.85 8.77
C ILE A 190 4.89 8.58 7.94
N THR A 191 5.94 8.37 7.14
CA THR A 191 6.05 7.21 6.26
C THR A 191 6.03 5.88 7.04
N PRO A 192 6.91 5.63 8.02
CA PRO A 192 6.91 4.36 8.74
C PRO A 192 5.61 4.11 9.52
N HIS A 193 4.98 5.13 10.11
CA HIS A 193 3.68 4.97 10.75
C HIS A 193 2.57 4.67 9.75
N THR A 194 2.52 5.39 8.64
CA THR A 194 1.49 5.15 7.61
C THR A 194 1.60 3.75 7.03
N GLU A 195 2.81 3.31 6.63
CA GLU A 195 3.01 1.98 6.06
C GLU A 195 2.76 0.88 7.09
N GLY A 196 3.25 1.02 8.32
CA GLY A 196 3.00 0.05 9.38
C GLY A 196 1.51 -0.10 9.72
N LEU A 197 0.79 1.02 9.83
CA LEU A 197 -0.65 0.99 10.11
C LEU A 197 -1.50 0.62 8.90
N CYS A 198 -1.03 0.86 7.69
CA CYS A 198 -1.65 0.31 6.48
C CYS A 198 -1.77 -1.21 6.59
N ALA A 199 -0.70 -1.88 7.07
CA ALA A 199 -0.74 -3.33 7.29
C ALA A 199 -1.79 -3.71 8.34
N VAL A 200 -1.87 -3.00 9.46
CA VAL A 200 -2.89 -3.23 10.49
C VAL A 200 -4.30 -3.07 9.91
N LEU A 201 -4.53 -2.01 9.15
CA LEU A 201 -5.85 -1.66 8.63
C LEU A 201 -6.36 -2.65 7.58
N TRP A 202 -5.53 -3.04 6.59
CA TRP A 202 -6.01 -4.00 5.61
C TRP A 202 -6.16 -5.42 6.20
N HIS A 203 -5.36 -5.82 7.21
CA HIS A 203 -5.61 -7.05 7.96
C HIS A 203 -6.91 -6.98 8.77
N LEU A 204 -7.23 -5.84 9.36
CA LEU A 204 -8.52 -5.59 9.99
C LEU A 204 -9.66 -5.80 8.99
N LEU A 205 -9.56 -5.20 7.79
CA LEU A 205 -10.59 -5.32 6.74
C LEU A 205 -10.81 -6.79 6.32
N VAL A 206 -9.74 -7.55 6.03
CA VAL A 206 -9.90 -8.96 5.60
C VAL A 206 -10.38 -9.88 6.73
N SER A 207 -10.22 -9.46 7.98
CA SER A 207 -10.74 -10.15 9.16
C SER A 207 -12.15 -9.68 9.56
N HIS A 208 -12.65 -8.60 8.93
CA HIS A 208 -13.94 -8.02 9.28
C HIS A 208 -15.11 -8.96 8.95
N PRO A 209 -16.07 -9.19 9.86
CA PRO A 209 -17.15 -10.16 9.65
C PRO A 209 -17.96 -9.97 8.37
N VAL A 210 -18.16 -8.73 7.88
CA VAL A 210 -18.88 -8.48 6.62
C VAL A 210 -18.06 -8.85 5.39
N LEU A 211 -16.72 -8.90 5.49
CA LEU A 211 -15.83 -9.22 4.39
C LEU A 211 -15.33 -10.66 4.42
N GLN A 212 -15.04 -11.20 5.59
CA GLN A 212 -14.49 -12.54 5.73
C GLN A 212 -15.49 -13.61 5.26
N ARG A 213 -15.02 -14.54 4.43
CA ARG A 213 -15.78 -15.69 3.89
C ARG A 213 -15.13 -17.04 4.21
N ALA A 214 -13.85 -17.07 4.46
CA ALA A 214 -13.10 -18.26 4.78
C ALA A 214 -12.36 -18.09 6.12
N ALA A 215 -12.26 -19.16 6.89
CA ALA A 215 -11.45 -19.17 8.10
C ALA A 215 -9.96 -19.06 7.77
N THR A 216 -9.21 -18.38 8.61
CA THR A 216 -7.77 -18.30 8.54
C THR A 216 -7.15 -19.67 8.88
N LYS A 217 -6.32 -20.21 7.98
CA LYS A 217 -5.72 -21.54 8.18
C LYS A 217 -4.49 -21.52 9.08
N TRP A 218 -3.80 -20.39 9.20
CA TRP A 218 -2.59 -20.27 10.04
C TRP A 218 -2.87 -20.39 11.54
N GLU A 219 -4.12 -20.11 11.97
CA GLU A 219 -4.54 -20.23 13.37
C GLU A 219 -5.09 -21.65 13.71
N SER A 220 -5.26 -22.50 12.70
CA SER A 220 -5.84 -23.84 12.85
C SER A 220 -4.83 -24.98 12.87
N VAL A 221 -3.55 -24.68 13.07
CA VAL A 221 -2.52 -25.70 13.28
C VAL A 221 -2.66 -26.22 14.71
N ARG A 222 -3.53 -27.21 14.90
CA ARG A 222 -3.63 -28.05 16.09
C ARG A 222 -3.25 -29.47 15.73
#